data_dc49529461ba186ce296c42aedb32f2a
#
_entry.id   dc49529461ba186ce296c42aedb32f2a
#
_cell.length_a   1.000
_cell.length_b   1.000
_cell.length_c   1.000
_cell.angle_alpha   90.00
_cell.angle_beta   90.00
_cell.angle_gamma   90.00
#
_symmetry.space_group_name_H-M   'P 1'
#
loop_
_entity.id
_entity.type
_entity.pdbx_description
1 polymer ?
#
loop_
_entity_poly.entity_id
_entity_poly.type
_entity_poly.pdbx_seq_one_letter_code
_entity_poly.pdbx_strand_id
1 'polypeptide(L)'
;MNQQSGLSIALLSESDGPAGAEKLLLQLAETLRERGYAVCPVVPGNGCGWLPAEFRRRAFTPELFVMRRPVDWRCLLGLVHTLRRRRVDVLHSHDFTMAVYGAAVAGILRRPHVITMHGGRYFAGRWSRRVALRAAAGHAAAAVAVSAALQADLATVLRLPRAAIRVLHNGIRPAVGSPNGVRRELGIGAEEPLIVAIGNLYPVKGHLVLLQALRALREDPAFARCHVAIAGRGEEETALRAYAAEHALTQHVHLLGYRADVPDLLAAADIFALPSRSEGVPLALLEAMFAGKGITASAVGGVPEVVTSEREALLVPSEDPPSLATALGRLLEDAALRLRLGDAARRRAEREFTVDTMVDGYMSVYANAVGRA
;
A
#
# COMPACT_ATOMS: atom_id res chain seq x y z
N MET A 1 -5.82 -29.19 18.38
CA MET A 1 -6.90 -28.18 18.40
C MET A 1 -6.31 -26.89 18.94
N ASN A 2 -6.16 -25.85 18.08
CA ASN A 2 -5.47 -24.61 18.42
C ASN A 2 -6.27 -23.77 19.43
N GLN A 3 -5.73 -23.51 20.61
CA GLN A 3 -6.28 -22.58 21.62
C GLN A 3 -6.26 -21.09 21.20
N GLN A 4 -6.01 -20.77 19.91
CA GLN A 4 -5.87 -19.42 19.38
C GLN A 4 -7.15 -18.85 18.74
N SER A 5 -8.17 -19.66 18.48
CA SER A 5 -9.48 -19.23 18.01
C SER A 5 -10.24 -18.60 19.17
N GLY A 6 -10.22 -17.28 19.28
CA GLY A 6 -10.92 -16.53 20.32
C GLY A 6 -10.26 -15.25 20.79
N LEU A 7 -9.01 -14.98 20.37
CA LEU A 7 -8.33 -13.71 20.72
C LEU A 7 -9.07 -12.51 20.12
N SER A 8 -9.18 -11.44 20.92
CA SER A 8 -9.72 -10.16 20.51
C SER A 8 -8.59 -9.20 20.13
N ILE A 9 -8.56 -8.76 18.88
CA ILE A 9 -7.50 -7.92 18.31
C ILE A 9 -8.06 -6.54 17.98
N ALA A 10 -7.50 -5.48 18.59
CA ALA A 10 -7.77 -4.11 18.20
C ALA A 10 -6.86 -3.70 17.05
N LEU A 11 -7.43 -3.29 15.93
CA LEU A 11 -6.69 -2.73 14.77
C LEU A 11 -6.83 -1.21 14.77
N LEU A 12 -5.73 -0.50 15.05
CA LEU A 12 -5.72 0.95 15.17
C LEU A 12 -5.10 1.59 13.94
N SER A 13 -5.86 2.49 13.27
CA SER A 13 -5.38 3.30 12.14
C SER A 13 -5.41 4.78 12.45
N GLU A 14 -4.40 5.53 11.99
CA GLU A 14 -4.36 6.99 12.15
C GLU A 14 -5.03 7.76 11.02
N SER A 15 -5.28 7.10 9.89
CA SER A 15 -5.89 7.67 8.70
C SER A 15 -7.16 6.91 8.31
N ASP A 16 -8.02 7.53 7.51
CA ASP A 16 -9.32 6.99 7.13
C ASP A 16 -9.69 7.21 5.65
N GLY A 17 -8.73 7.62 4.82
CA GLY A 17 -8.90 7.79 3.38
C GLY A 17 -8.82 6.50 2.57
N PRO A 18 -9.19 6.53 1.27
CA PRO A 18 -9.14 5.36 0.40
C PRO A 18 -7.73 5.06 -0.12
N ALA A 19 -6.74 4.93 0.76
CA ALA A 19 -5.36 4.63 0.38
C ALA A 19 -5.00 3.15 0.61
N GLY A 20 -3.76 2.77 0.27
CA GLY A 20 -3.32 1.38 0.30
C GLY A 20 -3.33 0.77 1.71
N ALA A 21 -2.82 1.50 2.71
CA ALA A 21 -2.75 1.00 4.08
C ALA A 21 -4.15 0.70 4.65
N GLU A 22 -5.14 1.56 4.39
CA GLU A 22 -6.52 1.38 4.84
C GLU A 22 -7.22 0.23 4.12
N LYS A 23 -6.98 0.07 2.81
CA LYS A 23 -7.47 -1.10 2.06
C LYS A 23 -6.88 -2.40 2.60
N LEU A 24 -5.59 -2.39 2.93
CA LEU A 24 -4.92 -3.53 3.55
C LEU A 24 -5.50 -3.86 4.92
N LEU A 25 -5.76 -2.83 5.74
CA LEU A 25 -6.36 -2.99 7.06
C LEU A 25 -7.75 -3.64 7.00
N LEU A 26 -8.56 -3.27 5.99
CA LEU A 26 -9.87 -3.89 5.76
C LEU A 26 -9.71 -5.39 5.44
N GLN A 27 -8.82 -5.75 4.52
CA GLN A 27 -8.57 -7.15 4.16
C GLN A 27 -8.01 -7.96 5.33
N LEU A 28 -7.08 -7.37 6.11
CA LEU A 28 -6.56 -7.98 7.34
C LEU A 28 -7.69 -8.26 8.33
N ALA A 29 -8.57 -7.29 8.57
CA ALA A 29 -9.69 -7.42 9.50
C ALA A 29 -10.68 -8.52 9.06
N GLU A 30 -11.05 -8.55 7.78
CA GLU A 30 -11.95 -9.56 7.21
C GLU A 30 -11.37 -10.97 7.36
N THR A 31 -10.12 -11.15 6.95
CA THR A 31 -9.46 -12.45 6.98
C THR A 31 -9.21 -12.94 8.42
N LEU A 32 -8.85 -12.05 9.35
CA LEU A 32 -8.76 -12.40 10.76
C LEU A 32 -10.11 -12.89 11.31
N ARG A 33 -11.21 -12.21 10.97
CA ARG A 33 -12.55 -12.63 11.37
C ARG A 33 -12.94 -13.99 10.75
N GLU A 34 -12.62 -14.20 9.47
CA GLU A 34 -12.81 -15.50 8.79
C GLU A 34 -12.04 -16.65 9.49
N ARG A 35 -10.89 -16.32 10.11
CA ARG A 35 -10.06 -17.24 10.91
C ARG A 35 -10.51 -17.38 12.36
N GLY A 36 -11.64 -16.77 12.75
CA GLY A 36 -12.24 -16.89 14.09
C GLY A 36 -11.71 -15.95 15.16
N TYR A 37 -10.96 -14.88 14.77
CA TYR A 37 -10.55 -13.83 15.69
C TYR A 37 -11.66 -12.80 15.88
N ALA A 38 -11.82 -12.29 17.11
CA ALA A 38 -12.64 -11.12 17.36
C ALA A 38 -11.84 -9.87 16.95
N VAL A 39 -12.35 -9.07 16.00
CA VAL A 39 -11.65 -7.88 15.49
C VAL A 39 -12.39 -6.63 15.91
N CYS A 40 -11.67 -5.70 16.55
CA CYS A 40 -12.14 -4.39 16.96
C CYS A 40 -11.41 -3.30 16.15
N PRO A 41 -11.96 -2.81 15.03
CA PRO A 41 -11.36 -1.68 14.31
C PRO A 41 -11.49 -0.40 15.15
N VAL A 42 -10.40 0.37 15.22
CA VAL A 42 -10.32 1.66 15.94
C VAL A 42 -9.80 2.70 14.96
N VAL A 43 -10.65 3.59 14.53
CA VAL A 43 -10.40 4.47 13.39
C VAL A 43 -10.79 5.93 13.70
N PRO A 44 -10.26 6.92 12.97
CA PRO A 44 -10.62 8.31 13.17
C PRO A 44 -12.12 8.56 13.00
N GLY A 45 -12.69 9.36 13.89
CA GLY A 45 -14.09 9.83 13.81
C GLY A 45 -14.25 11.25 13.26
N ASN A 46 -13.11 11.95 13.05
CA ASN A 46 -13.06 13.33 12.55
C ASN A 46 -12.29 13.46 11.23
N GLY A 47 -12.13 12.38 10.50
CA GLY A 47 -11.52 12.35 9.18
C GLY A 47 -12.55 12.46 8.04
N CYS A 48 -12.26 11.88 6.86
CA CYS A 48 -13.16 11.88 5.71
C CYS A 48 -14.30 10.85 5.82
N GLY A 49 -14.26 9.95 6.80
CA GLY A 49 -15.31 8.97 7.08
C GLY A 49 -15.34 7.75 6.15
N TRP A 50 -14.38 7.62 5.23
CA TRP A 50 -14.37 6.51 4.28
C TRP A 50 -14.11 5.16 4.98
N LEU A 51 -13.06 5.05 5.77
CA LEU A 51 -12.69 3.79 6.43
C LEU A 51 -13.75 3.30 7.45
N PRO A 52 -14.33 4.18 8.31
CA PRO A 52 -15.47 3.79 9.14
C PRO A 52 -16.67 3.27 8.35
N ALA A 53 -16.99 3.89 7.20
CA ALA A 53 -18.08 3.45 6.34
C ALA A 53 -17.78 2.07 5.71
N GLU A 54 -16.55 1.85 5.25
CA GLU A 54 -16.12 0.57 4.68
C GLU A 54 -16.16 -0.57 5.70
N PHE A 55 -15.75 -0.31 6.95
CA PHE A 55 -15.90 -1.30 8.03
C PHE A 55 -17.36 -1.64 8.31
N ARG A 56 -18.27 -0.63 8.34
CA ARG A 56 -19.71 -0.89 8.54
C ARG A 56 -20.32 -1.69 7.39
N ARG A 57 -19.94 -1.40 6.13
CA ARG A 57 -20.40 -2.19 4.96
C ARG A 57 -20.00 -3.67 5.06
N ARG A 58 -18.89 -3.96 5.74
CA ARG A 58 -18.38 -5.31 6.00
C ARG A 58 -18.87 -5.89 7.32
N ALA A 59 -19.94 -5.32 7.88
CA ALA A 59 -20.55 -5.75 9.15
C ALA A 59 -19.58 -5.73 10.35
N PHE A 60 -18.61 -4.80 10.37
CA PHE A 60 -17.87 -4.45 11.57
C PHE A 60 -18.52 -3.28 12.29
N THR A 61 -18.31 -3.21 13.61
CA THR A 61 -18.67 -2.04 14.42
C THR A 61 -17.40 -1.32 14.83
N PRO A 62 -16.88 -0.37 14.01
CA PRO A 62 -15.66 0.35 14.35
C PRO A 62 -15.87 1.27 15.54
N GLU A 63 -14.90 1.30 16.44
CA GLU A 63 -14.78 2.30 17.49
C GLU A 63 -14.15 3.55 16.92
N LEU A 64 -14.74 4.70 17.20
CA LEU A 64 -14.28 5.98 16.67
C LEU A 64 -13.52 6.75 17.75
N PHE A 65 -12.36 7.28 17.40
CA PHE A 65 -11.63 8.23 18.22
C PHE A 65 -11.54 9.60 17.57
N VAL A 66 -11.40 10.63 18.38
CA VAL A 66 -11.19 12.01 17.91
C VAL A 66 -9.91 12.52 18.52
N MET A 67 -8.95 12.87 17.68
CA MET A 67 -7.71 13.52 18.07
C MET A 67 -7.72 14.98 17.61
N ARG A 68 -7.61 15.92 18.55
CA ARG A 68 -7.68 17.36 18.29
C ARG A 68 -6.30 18.01 18.16
N ARG A 69 -5.27 17.37 18.66
CA ARG A 69 -3.88 17.83 18.70
C ARG A 69 -2.92 16.64 18.79
N PRO A 70 -1.65 16.80 18.41
CA PRO A 70 -0.70 15.67 18.36
C PRO A 70 -0.52 14.96 19.71
N VAL A 71 -0.63 15.68 20.85
CA VAL A 71 -0.67 15.11 22.19
C VAL A 71 -2.02 15.43 22.81
N ASP A 72 -2.92 14.47 22.81
CA ASP A 72 -4.31 14.59 23.27
C ASP A 72 -4.61 13.52 24.33
N TRP A 73 -4.53 13.95 25.62
CA TRP A 73 -4.78 13.07 26.75
C TRP A 73 -6.24 12.56 26.80
N ARG A 74 -7.20 13.36 26.27
CA ARG A 74 -8.61 12.95 26.21
C ARG A 74 -8.79 11.82 25.21
N CYS A 75 -8.13 11.89 24.06
CA CYS A 75 -8.06 10.80 23.11
C CYS A 75 -7.45 9.55 23.74
N LEU A 76 -6.32 9.68 24.43
CA LEU A 76 -5.66 8.57 25.14
C LEU A 76 -6.60 7.87 26.14
N LEU A 77 -7.25 8.65 27.02
CA LEU A 77 -8.18 8.08 28.00
C LEU A 77 -9.41 7.45 27.35
N GLY A 78 -9.91 8.06 26.27
CA GLY A 78 -10.99 7.48 25.46
C GLY A 78 -10.62 6.12 24.87
N LEU A 79 -9.42 6.00 24.30
CA LEU A 79 -8.90 4.74 23.78
C LEU A 79 -8.75 3.68 24.89
N VAL A 80 -8.19 4.07 26.05
CA VAL A 80 -8.08 3.15 27.21
C VAL A 80 -9.45 2.63 27.64
N HIS A 81 -10.43 3.54 27.80
CA HIS A 81 -11.79 3.16 28.19
C HIS A 81 -12.42 2.20 27.17
N THR A 82 -12.36 2.56 25.89
CA THR A 82 -12.93 1.77 24.79
C THR A 82 -12.34 0.37 24.73
N LEU A 83 -10.99 0.26 24.73
CA LEU A 83 -10.32 -1.02 24.55
C LEU A 83 -10.43 -1.90 25.82
N ARG A 84 -10.52 -1.30 27.01
CA ARG A 84 -10.85 -2.04 28.24
C ARG A 84 -12.26 -2.63 28.18
N ARG A 85 -13.26 -1.84 27.74
CA ARG A 85 -14.66 -2.29 27.57
C ARG A 85 -14.78 -3.42 26.54
N ARG A 86 -14.01 -3.35 25.44
CA ARG A 86 -13.95 -4.35 24.37
C ARG A 86 -13.16 -5.59 24.77
N ARG A 87 -12.49 -5.60 25.93
CA ARG A 87 -11.70 -6.73 26.44
C ARG A 87 -10.69 -7.25 25.41
N VAL A 88 -9.97 -6.33 24.74
CA VAL A 88 -8.99 -6.70 23.71
C VAL A 88 -7.79 -7.42 24.34
N ASP A 89 -7.28 -8.43 23.63
CA ASP A 89 -6.12 -9.22 24.05
C ASP A 89 -4.82 -8.69 23.43
N VAL A 90 -4.88 -8.18 22.20
CA VAL A 90 -3.75 -7.63 21.48
C VAL A 90 -4.13 -6.28 20.86
N LEU A 91 -3.24 -5.29 20.99
CA LEU A 91 -3.33 -4.05 20.24
C LEU A 91 -2.41 -4.15 19.02
N HIS A 92 -2.93 -3.86 17.84
CA HIS A 92 -2.14 -3.77 16.62
C HIS A 92 -2.31 -2.39 16.00
N SER A 93 -1.25 -1.59 16.08
CA SER A 93 -1.22 -0.22 15.57
C SER A 93 -0.57 -0.15 14.20
N HIS A 94 -1.17 0.63 13.31
CA HIS A 94 -0.63 0.94 11.99
C HIS A 94 -0.14 2.39 11.98
N ASP A 95 1.08 2.58 11.45
CA ASP A 95 1.79 3.83 11.30
C ASP A 95 2.14 4.57 12.60
N PHE A 96 2.66 5.79 12.47
CA PHE A 96 3.38 6.50 13.54
C PHE A 96 2.49 6.87 14.73
N THR A 97 1.38 7.56 14.48
CA THR A 97 0.58 8.15 15.57
C THR A 97 -0.04 7.06 16.43
N MET A 98 -0.61 6.04 15.78
CA MET A 98 -1.21 4.92 16.52
C MET A 98 -0.13 4.02 17.15
N ALA A 99 1.07 3.93 16.60
CA ALA A 99 2.18 3.25 17.29
C ALA A 99 2.49 3.90 18.65
N VAL A 100 2.52 5.24 18.71
CA VAL A 100 2.81 5.96 19.98
C VAL A 100 1.64 5.89 20.96
N TYR A 101 0.41 6.17 20.50
CA TYR A 101 -0.79 6.07 21.34
C TYR A 101 -1.06 4.64 21.80
N GLY A 102 -0.94 3.68 20.87
CA GLY A 102 -1.10 2.26 21.15
C GLY A 102 -0.12 1.75 22.19
N ALA A 103 1.15 2.20 22.16
CA ALA A 103 2.13 1.84 23.19
C ALA A 103 1.73 2.34 24.57
N ALA A 104 1.25 3.58 24.69
CA ALA A 104 0.77 4.14 25.96
C ALA A 104 -0.47 3.37 26.46
N VAL A 105 -1.45 3.12 25.59
CA VAL A 105 -2.66 2.35 25.94
C VAL A 105 -2.32 0.93 26.35
N ALA A 106 -1.45 0.25 25.59
CA ALA A 106 -1.01 -1.11 25.87
C ALA A 106 -0.33 -1.23 27.24
N GLY A 107 0.53 -0.26 27.58
CA GLY A 107 1.17 -0.18 28.90
C GLY A 107 0.15 -0.03 30.04
N ILE A 108 -0.85 0.86 29.88
CA ILE A 108 -1.90 1.07 30.88
C ILE A 108 -2.79 -0.18 31.04
N LEU A 109 -3.13 -0.83 29.92
CA LEU A 109 -3.99 -2.02 29.94
C LEU A 109 -3.24 -3.32 30.23
N ARG A 110 -1.90 -3.27 30.24
CA ARG A 110 -1.01 -4.44 30.36
C ARG A 110 -1.35 -5.50 29.29
N ARG A 111 -1.43 -5.04 28.03
CA ARG A 111 -1.72 -5.90 26.88
C ARG A 111 -0.55 -5.84 25.88
N PRO A 112 -0.25 -6.94 25.19
CA PRO A 112 0.76 -6.95 24.14
C PRO A 112 0.41 -5.97 23.02
N HIS A 113 1.42 -5.30 22.50
CA HIS A 113 1.31 -4.32 21.43
C HIS A 113 2.13 -4.74 20.23
N VAL A 114 1.51 -4.77 19.06
CA VAL A 114 2.15 -4.98 17.76
C VAL A 114 2.09 -3.67 16.99
N ILE A 115 3.17 -3.33 16.31
CA ILE A 115 3.27 -2.12 15.48
C ILE A 115 3.62 -2.54 14.07
N THR A 116 2.86 -2.08 13.07
CA THR A 116 3.22 -2.21 11.65
C THR A 116 3.45 -0.84 11.04
N MET A 117 4.60 -0.70 10.36
CA MET A 117 4.98 0.49 9.60
C MET A 117 4.87 0.20 8.10
N HIS A 118 4.07 1.04 7.40
CA HIS A 118 3.85 0.95 5.96
C HIS A 118 4.78 1.85 5.15
N GLY A 119 5.40 2.87 5.77
CA GLY A 119 6.35 3.77 5.15
C GLY A 119 7.25 4.47 6.17
N GLY A 120 8.36 5.03 5.70
CA GLY A 120 9.42 5.54 6.58
C GLY A 120 9.60 7.06 6.64
N ARG A 121 9.08 7.82 5.69
CA ARG A 121 9.43 9.25 5.55
C ARG A 121 8.80 10.18 6.58
N TYR A 122 7.65 9.83 7.14
CA TYR A 122 6.86 10.72 7.99
C TYR A 122 7.52 11.08 9.33
N PHE A 123 8.39 10.23 9.86
CA PHE A 123 9.08 10.46 11.15
C PHE A 123 10.55 10.86 11.00
N ALA A 124 11.17 10.70 9.82
CA ALA A 124 12.60 10.91 9.62
C ALA A 124 13.05 12.36 9.89
N GLY A 125 12.20 13.35 9.61
CA GLY A 125 12.54 14.78 9.72
C GLY A 125 12.51 15.39 11.12
N ARG A 126 11.94 14.73 12.16
CA ARG A 126 11.78 15.31 13.51
C ARG A 126 12.31 14.37 14.59
N TRP A 127 13.34 14.81 15.31
CA TRP A 127 13.98 14.01 16.35
C TRP A 127 12.99 13.53 17.44
N SER A 128 12.04 14.38 17.86
CA SER A 128 11.01 14.02 18.85
C SER A 128 10.12 12.85 18.39
N ARG A 129 9.76 12.81 17.11
CA ARG A 129 9.02 11.67 16.52
C ARG A 129 9.85 10.40 16.54
N ARG A 130 11.16 10.51 16.22
CA ARG A 130 12.07 9.35 16.27
C ARG A 130 12.19 8.79 17.66
N VAL A 131 12.35 9.66 18.67
CA VAL A 131 12.42 9.24 20.09
C VAL A 131 11.11 8.56 20.51
N ALA A 132 9.96 9.16 20.21
CA ALA A 132 8.65 8.58 20.54
C ALA A 132 8.43 7.21 19.89
N LEU A 133 8.73 7.09 18.59
CA LEU A 133 8.59 5.81 17.88
C LEU A 133 9.60 4.76 18.36
N ARG A 134 10.84 5.15 18.65
CA ARG A 134 11.84 4.27 19.26
C ARG A 134 11.36 3.70 20.59
N ALA A 135 10.81 4.56 21.46
CA ALA A 135 10.26 4.14 22.74
C ALA A 135 9.07 3.18 22.53
N ALA A 136 8.14 3.53 21.65
CA ALA A 136 7.00 2.66 21.31
C ALA A 136 7.44 1.30 20.76
N ALA A 137 8.36 1.27 19.79
CA ALA A 137 8.86 0.04 19.20
C ALA A 137 9.70 -0.81 20.16
N GLY A 138 10.47 -0.15 21.05
CA GLY A 138 11.28 -0.85 22.07
C GLY A 138 10.45 -1.52 23.18
N HIS A 139 9.21 -1.06 23.42
CA HIS A 139 8.28 -1.65 24.39
C HIS A 139 7.21 -2.53 23.71
N ALA A 140 7.13 -2.53 22.39
CA ALA A 140 6.20 -3.39 21.67
C ALA A 140 6.59 -4.88 21.78
N ALA A 141 5.61 -5.75 21.86
CA ALA A 141 5.83 -7.21 21.76
C ALA A 141 6.39 -7.59 20.39
N ALA A 142 6.04 -6.83 19.35
CA ALA A 142 6.64 -6.92 18.02
C ALA A 142 6.52 -5.61 17.25
N ALA A 143 7.62 -5.22 16.58
CA ALA A 143 7.61 -4.20 15.53
C ALA A 143 7.75 -4.88 14.15
N VAL A 144 6.94 -4.47 13.20
CA VAL A 144 6.87 -5.04 11.85
C VAL A 144 7.10 -3.96 10.81
N ALA A 145 7.95 -4.25 9.84
CA ALA A 145 8.12 -3.48 8.60
C ALA A 145 7.57 -4.30 7.42
N VAL A 146 6.93 -3.63 6.47
CA VAL A 146 6.35 -4.32 5.30
C VAL A 146 7.39 -4.72 4.25
N SER A 147 8.66 -4.32 4.42
CA SER A 147 9.78 -4.72 3.56
C SER A 147 11.11 -4.74 4.32
N ALA A 148 12.11 -5.47 3.83
CA ALA A 148 13.45 -5.49 4.39
C ALA A 148 14.16 -4.13 4.20
N ALA A 149 13.85 -3.42 3.11
CA ALA A 149 14.32 -2.05 2.90
C ALA A 149 13.80 -1.13 4.00
N LEU A 150 12.50 -1.16 4.28
CA LEU A 150 11.90 -0.37 5.37
C LEU A 150 12.42 -0.79 6.74
N GLN A 151 12.64 -2.09 6.98
CA GLN A 151 13.27 -2.59 8.20
C GLN A 151 14.65 -1.96 8.41
N ALA A 152 15.47 -1.91 7.35
CA ALA A 152 16.81 -1.33 7.41
C ALA A 152 16.77 0.18 7.74
N ASP A 153 15.85 0.92 7.11
CA ASP A 153 15.65 2.33 7.35
C ASP A 153 15.20 2.59 8.79
N LEU A 154 14.19 1.85 9.25
CA LEU A 154 13.68 1.94 10.62
C LEU A 154 14.78 1.61 11.65
N ALA A 155 15.51 0.52 11.45
CA ALA A 155 16.61 0.12 12.33
C ALA A 155 17.66 1.24 12.47
N THR A 156 18.04 1.86 11.35
CA THR A 156 19.00 2.96 11.31
C THR A 156 18.45 4.23 11.99
N VAL A 157 17.25 4.66 11.60
CA VAL A 157 16.66 5.92 12.08
C VAL A 157 16.29 5.84 13.57
N LEU A 158 15.79 4.69 14.02
CA LEU A 158 15.40 4.46 15.41
C LEU A 158 16.56 3.95 16.29
N ARG A 159 17.72 3.65 15.70
CA ARG A 159 18.86 3.04 16.38
C ARG A 159 18.47 1.77 17.13
N LEU A 160 17.73 0.88 16.44
CA LEU A 160 17.34 -0.44 16.94
C LEU A 160 18.09 -1.53 16.19
N PRO A 161 18.35 -2.70 16.80
CA PRO A 161 18.85 -3.86 16.08
C PRO A 161 17.85 -4.27 14.99
N ARG A 162 18.33 -4.65 13.79
CA ARG A 162 17.44 -5.16 12.72
C ARG A 162 16.59 -6.33 13.20
N ALA A 163 17.14 -7.22 13.99
CA ALA A 163 16.45 -8.37 14.55
C ALA A 163 15.25 -8.01 15.46
N ALA A 164 15.18 -6.76 15.97
CA ALA A 164 14.05 -6.27 16.75
C ALA A 164 12.83 -5.89 15.89
N ILE A 165 13.00 -5.80 14.58
CA ILE A 165 11.95 -5.45 13.62
C ILE A 165 11.74 -6.63 12.68
N ARG A 166 10.55 -7.21 12.65
CA ARG A 166 10.21 -8.30 11.74
C ARG A 166 9.85 -7.76 10.36
N VAL A 167 10.08 -8.54 9.32
CA VAL A 167 9.59 -8.24 7.98
C VAL A 167 8.37 -9.13 7.71
N LEU A 168 7.25 -8.49 7.38
CA LEU A 168 6.05 -9.16 6.85
C LEU A 168 5.56 -8.36 5.65
N HIS A 169 5.68 -8.94 4.47
CA HIS A 169 5.22 -8.30 3.25
C HIS A 169 3.69 -8.15 3.27
N ASN A 170 3.21 -7.10 2.61
CA ASN A 170 1.79 -6.96 2.34
C ASN A 170 1.32 -8.11 1.45
N GLY A 171 0.09 -8.56 1.70
CA GLY A 171 -0.60 -9.52 0.86
C GLY A 171 -2.03 -9.05 0.60
N ILE A 172 -2.57 -9.37 -0.56
CA ILE A 172 -3.90 -8.93 -0.97
C ILE A 172 -4.78 -10.11 -1.40
N ARG A 173 -6.10 -9.88 -1.35
CA ARG A 173 -7.08 -10.74 -2.02
C ARG A 173 -7.23 -10.24 -3.45
N PRO A 174 -6.90 -11.05 -4.48
CA PRO A 174 -7.05 -10.63 -5.86
C PRO A 174 -8.52 -10.39 -6.20
N ALA A 175 -8.77 -9.39 -7.03
CA ALA A 175 -10.08 -9.13 -7.59
C ALA A 175 -10.00 -9.22 -9.12
N VAL A 176 -11.00 -9.86 -9.72
CA VAL A 176 -11.11 -10.00 -11.18
C VAL A 176 -11.90 -8.80 -11.71
N GLY A 177 -11.34 -8.11 -12.68
CA GLY A 177 -11.97 -6.98 -13.37
C GLY A 177 -12.47 -7.33 -14.77
N SER A 178 -13.26 -6.41 -15.33
CA SER A 178 -13.76 -6.46 -16.71
C SER A 178 -13.11 -5.38 -17.57
N PRO A 179 -12.43 -5.70 -18.67
CA PRO A 179 -11.69 -4.72 -19.47
C PRO A 179 -12.60 -3.77 -20.29
N ASN A 180 -13.77 -4.23 -20.69
CA ASN A 180 -14.56 -3.59 -21.74
C ASN A 180 -15.17 -2.24 -21.30
N GLY A 181 -15.47 -2.06 -20.03
CA GLY A 181 -16.04 -0.81 -19.49
C GLY A 181 -15.07 0.36 -19.62
N VAL A 182 -13.85 0.15 -19.15
CA VAL A 182 -12.80 1.19 -19.13
C VAL A 182 -12.35 1.58 -20.53
N ARG A 183 -12.09 0.62 -21.42
CA ARG A 183 -11.69 0.92 -22.82
C ARG A 183 -12.77 1.72 -23.55
N ARG A 184 -14.05 1.37 -23.35
CA ARG A 184 -15.17 2.11 -23.95
C ARG A 184 -15.28 3.53 -23.40
N GLU A 185 -15.14 3.70 -22.08
CA GLU A 185 -15.16 4.99 -21.40
C GLU A 185 -14.08 5.94 -21.95
N LEU A 186 -12.89 5.40 -22.23
CA LEU A 186 -11.74 6.16 -22.72
C LEU A 186 -11.69 6.28 -24.24
N GLY A 187 -12.60 5.64 -24.98
CA GLY A 187 -12.59 5.63 -26.45
C GLY A 187 -11.42 4.85 -27.06
N ILE A 188 -10.88 3.87 -26.32
CA ILE A 188 -9.68 3.10 -26.71
C ILE A 188 -10.10 1.83 -27.43
N GLY A 189 -9.54 1.60 -28.62
CA GLY A 189 -9.74 0.39 -29.41
C GLY A 189 -9.09 -0.86 -28.76
N ALA A 190 -9.55 -2.05 -29.17
CA ALA A 190 -9.05 -3.31 -28.61
C ALA A 190 -7.54 -3.50 -28.82
N GLU A 191 -7.02 -3.04 -29.97
CA GLU A 191 -5.63 -3.19 -30.40
C GLU A 191 -4.74 -2.00 -30.03
N GLU A 192 -5.26 -1.01 -29.30
CA GLU A 192 -4.50 0.16 -28.87
C GLU A 192 -3.92 -0.10 -27.48
N PRO A 193 -2.59 -0.05 -27.30
CA PRO A 193 -1.97 -0.33 -26.02
C PRO A 193 -2.43 0.64 -24.92
N LEU A 194 -2.72 0.13 -23.73
CA LEU A 194 -3.07 0.91 -22.57
C LEU A 194 -2.05 0.70 -21.44
N ILE A 195 -1.34 1.77 -21.09
CA ILE A 195 -0.51 1.84 -19.90
C ILE A 195 -1.36 2.37 -18.74
N VAL A 196 -1.30 1.73 -17.60
CA VAL A 196 -2.01 2.17 -16.39
C VAL A 196 -1.01 2.47 -15.27
N ALA A 197 -1.18 3.62 -14.61
CA ALA A 197 -0.49 3.96 -13.36
C ALA A 197 -1.52 4.25 -12.27
N ILE A 198 -1.35 3.68 -11.08
CA ILE A 198 -2.31 3.79 -9.97
C ILE A 198 -1.60 4.28 -8.73
N GLY A 199 -2.05 5.41 -8.20
CA GLY A 199 -1.51 6.00 -6.97
C GLY A 199 -1.91 7.44 -6.80
N ASN A 200 -1.87 7.93 -5.55
CA ASN A 200 -2.13 9.34 -5.27
C ASN A 200 -1.18 10.23 -6.08
N LEU A 201 -1.68 11.37 -6.55
CA LEU A 201 -0.89 12.32 -7.34
C LEU A 201 -0.03 13.20 -6.44
N TYR A 202 0.90 12.54 -5.72
CA TYR A 202 1.92 13.17 -4.88
C TYR A 202 3.31 12.99 -5.50
N PRO A 203 4.26 13.90 -5.26
CA PRO A 203 5.62 13.84 -5.84
C PRO A 203 6.32 12.49 -5.63
N VAL A 204 6.04 11.82 -4.50
CA VAL A 204 6.63 10.52 -4.17
C VAL A 204 6.20 9.40 -5.14
N LYS A 205 5.08 9.55 -5.85
CA LYS A 205 4.57 8.56 -6.82
C LYS A 205 5.16 8.73 -8.22
N GLY A 206 5.83 9.86 -8.50
CA GLY A 206 6.64 10.05 -9.69
C GLY A 206 5.85 10.10 -11.01
N HIS A 207 4.56 10.43 -10.99
CA HIS A 207 3.76 10.50 -12.22
C HIS A 207 4.33 11.47 -13.25
N LEU A 208 5.01 12.54 -12.80
CA LEU A 208 5.72 13.45 -13.71
C LEU A 208 6.88 12.74 -14.45
N VAL A 209 7.60 11.83 -13.77
CA VAL A 209 8.65 11.00 -14.40
C VAL A 209 8.07 10.13 -15.51
N LEU A 210 6.86 9.59 -15.29
CA LEU A 210 6.14 8.86 -16.35
C LEU A 210 5.86 9.77 -17.55
N LEU A 211 5.29 10.96 -17.34
CA LEU A 211 5.02 11.89 -18.45
C LEU A 211 6.29 12.31 -19.19
N GLN A 212 7.40 12.48 -18.50
CA GLN A 212 8.71 12.75 -19.11
C GLN A 212 9.21 11.58 -19.97
N ALA A 213 9.01 10.34 -19.52
CA ALA A 213 9.31 9.14 -20.30
C ALA A 213 8.42 9.03 -21.55
N LEU A 214 7.12 9.33 -21.44
CA LEU A 214 6.20 9.35 -22.58
C LEU A 214 6.59 10.40 -23.61
N ARG A 215 7.05 11.56 -23.17
CA ARG A 215 7.58 12.60 -24.09
C ARG A 215 8.77 12.08 -24.90
N ALA A 216 9.65 11.30 -24.28
CA ALA A 216 10.80 10.71 -25.00
C ALA A 216 10.36 9.64 -26.02
N LEU A 217 9.22 8.98 -25.81
CA LEU A 217 8.63 7.98 -26.73
C LEU A 217 7.75 8.60 -27.83
N ARG A 218 7.49 9.90 -27.83
CA ARG A 218 6.52 10.54 -28.72
C ARG A 218 6.79 10.28 -30.22
N GLU A 219 8.05 10.17 -30.62
CA GLU A 219 8.46 9.89 -32.01
C GLU A 219 8.51 8.37 -32.30
N ASP A 220 8.28 7.52 -31.33
CA ASP A 220 8.28 6.06 -31.48
C ASP A 220 6.95 5.59 -32.10
N PRO A 221 6.97 4.86 -33.22
CA PRO A 221 5.76 4.34 -33.85
C PRO A 221 4.91 3.45 -32.93
N ALA A 222 5.53 2.72 -31.97
CA ALA A 222 4.82 1.89 -31.01
C ALA A 222 4.00 2.73 -30.02
N PHE A 223 4.40 3.98 -29.77
CA PHE A 223 3.68 4.91 -28.90
C PHE A 223 2.54 5.64 -29.63
N ALA A 224 2.56 5.76 -30.95
CA ALA A 224 1.60 6.58 -31.71
C ALA A 224 0.12 6.26 -31.42
N ARG A 225 -0.19 5.01 -31.07
CA ARG A 225 -1.55 4.54 -30.72
C ARG A 225 -1.70 4.20 -29.23
N CYS A 226 -0.71 4.50 -28.41
CA CYS A 226 -0.69 4.17 -27.00
C CYS A 226 -1.50 5.17 -26.17
N HIS A 227 -2.26 4.68 -25.22
CA HIS A 227 -2.95 5.46 -24.22
C HIS A 227 -2.36 5.21 -22.83
N VAL A 228 -2.44 6.23 -21.98
CA VAL A 228 -1.93 6.18 -20.60
C VAL A 228 -3.01 6.66 -19.65
N ALA A 229 -3.48 5.80 -18.78
CA ALA A 229 -4.48 6.14 -17.76
C ALA A 229 -3.82 6.24 -16.38
N ILE A 230 -3.91 7.41 -15.75
CA ILE A 230 -3.39 7.66 -14.41
C ILE A 230 -4.56 7.79 -13.45
N ALA A 231 -4.70 6.84 -12.54
CA ALA A 231 -5.77 6.81 -11.54
C ALA A 231 -5.25 7.24 -10.16
N GLY A 232 -5.76 8.34 -9.66
CA GLY A 232 -5.42 8.91 -8.36
C GLY A 232 -5.84 10.36 -8.23
N ARG A 233 -5.70 10.91 -7.02
CA ARG A 233 -5.93 12.33 -6.71
C ARG A 233 -4.75 12.85 -5.92
N GLY A 234 -4.44 14.13 -6.05
CA GLY A 234 -3.38 14.77 -5.29
C GLY A 234 -2.99 16.13 -5.82
N GLU A 235 -2.04 16.75 -5.14
CA GLU A 235 -1.59 18.11 -5.41
C GLU A 235 -0.88 18.29 -6.77
N GLU A 236 -0.37 17.22 -7.38
CA GLU A 236 0.31 17.27 -8.68
C GLU A 236 -0.66 17.29 -9.87
N GLU A 237 -1.97 17.12 -9.71
CA GLU A 237 -2.91 17.00 -10.84
C GLU A 237 -2.80 18.15 -11.81
N THR A 238 -2.77 19.39 -11.31
CA THR A 238 -2.66 20.61 -12.16
C THR A 238 -1.35 20.63 -12.93
N ALA A 239 -0.25 20.28 -12.27
CA ALA A 239 1.08 20.26 -12.91
C ALA A 239 1.17 19.16 -13.98
N LEU A 240 0.58 17.98 -13.74
CA LEU A 240 0.55 16.89 -14.71
C LEU A 240 -0.27 17.25 -15.94
N ARG A 241 -1.44 17.91 -15.78
CA ARG A 241 -2.25 18.41 -16.90
C ARG A 241 -1.50 19.47 -17.72
N ALA A 242 -0.85 20.40 -17.04
CA ALA A 242 -0.05 21.44 -17.70
C ALA A 242 1.10 20.84 -18.52
N TYR A 243 1.83 19.89 -17.92
CA TYR A 243 2.93 19.20 -18.60
C TYR A 243 2.44 18.42 -19.84
N ALA A 244 1.32 17.70 -19.71
CA ALA A 244 0.76 16.96 -20.83
C ALA A 244 0.33 17.89 -21.99
N ALA A 245 -0.25 19.04 -21.67
CA ALA A 245 -0.62 20.05 -22.68
C ALA A 245 0.60 20.67 -23.37
N GLU A 246 1.61 21.09 -22.59
CA GLU A 246 2.84 21.70 -23.10
C GLU A 246 3.60 20.79 -24.07
N HIS A 247 3.56 19.47 -23.82
CA HIS A 247 4.34 18.50 -24.58
C HIS A 247 3.51 17.66 -25.55
N ALA A 248 2.29 18.12 -25.92
CA ALA A 248 1.40 17.47 -26.87
C ALA A 248 1.05 16.00 -26.51
N LEU A 249 0.91 15.71 -25.22
CA LEU A 249 0.52 14.37 -24.70
C LEU A 249 -0.97 14.27 -24.37
N THR A 250 -1.75 15.33 -24.54
CA THR A 250 -3.14 15.43 -24.08
C THR A 250 -4.06 14.35 -24.69
N GLN A 251 -3.79 13.91 -25.92
CA GLN A 251 -4.57 12.85 -26.57
C GLN A 251 -4.22 11.45 -26.07
N HIS A 252 -3.04 11.29 -25.49
CA HIS A 252 -2.55 10.00 -24.97
C HIS A 252 -2.82 9.83 -23.49
N VAL A 253 -2.85 10.92 -22.68
CA VAL A 253 -2.85 10.86 -21.23
C VAL A 253 -4.22 11.19 -20.65
N HIS A 254 -4.78 10.23 -19.92
CA HIS A 254 -6.08 10.31 -19.23
C HIS A 254 -5.87 10.37 -17.72
N LEU A 255 -6.07 11.54 -17.09
CA LEU A 255 -6.09 11.69 -15.63
C LEU A 255 -7.49 11.39 -15.11
N LEU A 256 -7.69 10.21 -14.50
CA LEU A 256 -8.99 9.65 -14.18
C LEU A 256 -9.53 10.08 -12.81
N GLY A 257 -8.74 10.78 -11.99
CA GLY A 257 -9.09 11.03 -10.61
C GLY A 257 -9.12 9.73 -9.79
N TYR A 258 -9.81 9.74 -8.65
CA TYR A 258 -9.97 8.54 -7.84
C TYR A 258 -10.85 7.51 -8.52
N ARG A 259 -10.38 6.26 -8.58
CA ARG A 259 -11.11 5.11 -9.13
C ARG A 259 -11.26 4.03 -8.05
N ALA A 260 -12.48 3.55 -7.88
CA ALA A 260 -12.76 2.41 -6.99
C ALA A 260 -12.65 1.08 -7.72
N ASP A 261 -12.76 1.08 -9.03
CA ASP A 261 -12.75 -0.06 -9.96
C ASP A 261 -11.33 -0.38 -10.48
N VAL A 262 -10.34 -0.35 -9.58
CA VAL A 262 -8.95 -0.71 -9.90
C VAL A 262 -8.83 -2.06 -10.62
N PRO A 263 -9.59 -3.11 -10.27
CA PRO A 263 -9.55 -4.37 -11.01
C PRO A 263 -9.93 -4.21 -12.48
N ASP A 264 -10.92 -3.37 -12.81
CA ASP A 264 -11.35 -3.14 -14.20
C ASP A 264 -10.29 -2.35 -14.97
N LEU A 265 -9.66 -1.35 -14.34
CA LEU A 265 -8.52 -0.62 -14.92
C LEU A 265 -7.37 -1.57 -15.26
N LEU A 266 -7.00 -2.43 -14.33
CA LEU A 266 -5.94 -3.40 -14.55
C LEU A 266 -6.34 -4.46 -15.58
N ALA A 267 -7.59 -4.91 -15.60
CA ALA A 267 -8.06 -5.83 -16.64
C ALA A 267 -7.93 -5.21 -18.04
N ALA A 268 -8.27 -3.91 -18.18
CA ALA A 268 -8.17 -3.16 -19.44
C ALA A 268 -6.73 -2.87 -19.87
N ALA A 269 -5.77 -2.82 -18.93
CA ALA A 269 -4.38 -2.46 -19.18
C ALA A 269 -3.61 -3.56 -19.90
N ASP A 270 -2.62 -3.17 -20.69
CA ASP A 270 -1.57 -4.03 -21.25
C ASP A 270 -0.31 -3.94 -20.39
N ILE A 271 -0.02 -2.74 -19.90
CA ILE A 271 1.19 -2.41 -19.13
C ILE A 271 0.79 -1.67 -17.84
N PHE A 272 1.43 -2.03 -16.75
CA PHE A 272 1.37 -1.29 -15.49
C PHE A 272 2.69 -0.57 -15.25
N ALA A 273 2.64 0.73 -14.96
CA ALA A 273 3.80 1.56 -14.67
C ALA A 273 3.78 2.07 -13.22
N LEU A 274 4.89 1.86 -12.49
CA LEU A 274 5.09 2.35 -11.12
C LEU A 274 6.35 3.21 -11.03
N PRO A 275 6.31 4.50 -11.40
CA PRO A 275 7.48 5.37 -11.49
C PRO A 275 7.87 6.01 -10.14
N SER A 276 7.55 5.36 -9.04
CA SER A 276 7.65 5.92 -7.68
C SER A 276 9.09 6.24 -7.26
N ARG A 277 9.24 7.24 -6.39
CA ARG A 277 10.49 7.63 -5.74
C ARG A 277 10.75 6.89 -4.44
N SER A 278 9.70 6.35 -3.83
CA SER A 278 9.79 5.57 -2.58
C SER A 278 8.53 4.75 -2.37
N GLU A 279 8.73 3.49 -1.99
CA GLU A 279 7.64 2.56 -1.67
C GLU A 279 8.01 1.67 -0.47
N GLY A 280 6.98 1.22 0.26
CA GLY A 280 7.11 0.04 1.11
C GLY A 280 6.95 -1.23 0.28
N VAL A 281 5.77 -1.86 0.36
CA VAL A 281 5.27 -2.85 -0.62
C VAL A 281 3.97 -2.29 -1.20
N PRO A 282 3.99 -1.73 -2.43
CA PRO A 282 2.84 -1.03 -2.98
C PRO A 282 1.73 -1.99 -3.39
N LEU A 283 0.49 -1.75 -2.92
CA LEU A 283 -0.65 -2.62 -3.25
C LEU A 283 -0.95 -2.62 -4.74
N ALA A 284 -0.83 -1.47 -5.42
CA ALA A 284 -1.06 -1.37 -6.86
C ALA A 284 -0.11 -2.27 -7.67
N LEU A 285 1.13 -2.47 -7.20
CA LEU A 285 2.06 -3.44 -7.81
C LEU A 285 1.56 -4.87 -7.61
N LEU A 286 1.13 -5.23 -6.40
CA LEU A 286 0.57 -6.55 -6.13
C LEU A 286 -0.69 -6.80 -6.96
N GLU A 287 -1.60 -5.80 -7.05
CA GLU A 287 -2.81 -5.86 -7.88
C GLU A 287 -2.46 -6.08 -9.36
N ALA A 288 -1.44 -5.38 -9.89
CA ALA A 288 -0.95 -5.55 -11.26
C ALA A 288 -0.32 -6.93 -11.51
N MET A 289 0.43 -7.46 -10.53
CA MET A 289 0.98 -8.81 -10.57
C MET A 289 -0.12 -9.87 -10.64
N PHE A 290 -1.13 -9.79 -9.76
CA PHE A 290 -2.29 -10.70 -9.79
C PHE A 290 -3.06 -10.60 -11.12
N ALA A 291 -3.15 -9.41 -11.70
CA ALA A 291 -3.76 -9.19 -13.00
C ALA A 291 -2.89 -9.68 -14.18
N GLY A 292 -1.67 -10.15 -13.94
CA GLY A 292 -0.76 -10.69 -14.96
C GLY A 292 -0.30 -9.67 -16.00
N LYS A 293 -0.10 -8.41 -15.60
CA LYS A 293 0.27 -7.34 -16.54
C LYS A 293 1.76 -7.27 -16.80
N GLY A 294 2.15 -6.80 -17.98
CA GLY A 294 3.52 -6.36 -18.21
C GLY A 294 3.86 -5.19 -17.28
N ILE A 295 4.89 -5.32 -16.45
CA ILE A 295 5.18 -4.35 -15.40
C ILE A 295 6.50 -3.65 -15.67
N THR A 296 6.51 -2.32 -15.56
CA THR A 296 7.73 -1.55 -15.35
C THR A 296 7.63 -0.76 -14.05
N ALA A 297 8.69 -0.75 -13.24
CA ALA A 297 8.67 -0.10 -11.94
C ALA A 297 10.04 0.47 -11.56
N SER A 298 10.04 1.55 -10.78
CA SER A 298 11.27 2.07 -10.16
C SER A 298 11.80 1.08 -9.10
N ALA A 299 13.10 0.82 -9.12
CA ALA A 299 13.79 -0.06 -8.18
C ALA A 299 13.99 0.62 -6.82
N VAL A 300 12.88 0.91 -6.09
CA VAL A 300 12.89 1.66 -4.83
C VAL A 300 12.24 0.89 -3.69
N GLY A 301 12.78 1.07 -2.48
CA GLY A 301 12.22 0.49 -1.26
C GLY A 301 12.01 -1.02 -1.38
N GLY A 302 10.81 -1.50 -1.09
CA GLY A 302 10.45 -2.91 -1.17
C GLY A 302 10.10 -3.42 -2.57
N VAL A 303 10.11 -2.59 -3.62
CA VAL A 303 9.77 -3.03 -5.00
C VAL A 303 10.70 -4.17 -5.47
N PRO A 304 12.04 -4.11 -5.29
CA PRO A 304 12.93 -5.21 -5.68
C PRO A 304 12.75 -6.50 -4.85
N GLU A 305 12.06 -6.43 -3.71
CA GLU A 305 11.72 -7.61 -2.92
C GLU A 305 10.49 -8.34 -3.49
N VAL A 306 9.63 -7.60 -4.20
CA VAL A 306 8.36 -8.09 -4.76
C VAL A 306 8.52 -8.58 -6.19
N VAL A 307 9.32 -7.89 -7.01
CA VAL A 307 9.57 -8.25 -8.41
C VAL A 307 11.07 -8.19 -8.73
N THR A 308 11.53 -9.13 -9.56
CA THR A 308 12.91 -9.20 -10.05
C THR A 308 12.94 -8.72 -11.50
N SER A 309 13.90 -7.88 -11.85
CA SER A 309 14.06 -7.39 -13.21
C SER A 309 14.28 -8.53 -14.21
N GLU A 310 13.72 -8.38 -15.41
CA GLU A 310 13.73 -9.33 -16.55
C GLU A 310 13.02 -10.68 -16.25
N ARG A 311 12.48 -10.86 -15.04
CA ARG A 311 11.76 -12.08 -14.65
C ARG A 311 10.27 -11.83 -14.42
N GLU A 312 9.89 -10.91 -13.52
CA GLU A 312 8.52 -10.52 -13.22
C GLU A 312 8.18 -9.10 -13.71
N ALA A 313 9.20 -8.26 -13.92
CA ALA A 313 9.03 -6.86 -14.32
C ALA A 313 10.27 -6.35 -15.06
N LEU A 314 10.20 -5.14 -15.62
CA LEU A 314 11.37 -4.35 -15.99
C LEU A 314 11.60 -3.29 -14.91
N LEU A 315 12.68 -3.45 -14.12
CA LEU A 315 13.05 -2.48 -13.09
C LEU A 315 13.98 -1.42 -13.66
N VAL A 316 13.70 -0.16 -13.33
CA VAL A 316 14.49 1.01 -13.76
C VAL A 316 14.95 1.83 -12.55
N PRO A 317 16.02 2.63 -12.67
CA PRO A 317 16.37 3.59 -11.63
C PRO A 317 15.23 4.57 -11.36
N SER A 318 15.11 5.04 -10.12
CA SER A 318 14.15 6.09 -9.79
C SER A 318 14.57 7.41 -10.39
N GLU A 319 13.59 8.24 -10.77
CA GLU A 319 13.84 9.57 -11.34
C GLU A 319 14.68 9.54 -12.64
N ASP A 320 14.56 8.45 -13.41
CA ASP A 320 15.25 8.25 -14.68
C ASP A 320 14.24 8.06 -15.83
N PRO A 321 13.72 9.17 -16.41
CA PRO A 321 12.79 9.11 -17.54
C PRO A 321 13.32 8.36 -18.76
N PRO A 322 14.60 8.47 -19.17
CA PRO A 322 15.14 7.72 -20.29
C PRO A 322 15.09 6.21 -20.10
N SER A 323 15.49 5.71 -18.92
CA SER A 323 15.42 4.27 -18.61
C SER A 323 13.96 3.78 -18.57
N LEU A 324 13.05 4.59 -18.01
CA LEU A 324 11.61 4.27 -18.01
C LEU A 324 11.04 4.25 -19.44
N ALA A 325 11.41 5.21 -20.30
CA ALA A 325 11.03 5.21 -21.70
C ALA A 325 11.50 3.94 -22.43
N THR A 326 12.77 3.58 -22.27
CA THR A 326 13.31 2.34 -22.85
C THR A 326 12.53 1.10 -22.39
N ALA A 327 12.22 0.98 -21.10
CA ALA A 327 11.45 -0.14 -20.57
C ALA A 327 10.01 -0.16 -21.11
N LEU A 328 9.34 0.99 -21.20
CA LEU A 328 8.01 1.12 -21.79
C LEU A 328 8.03 0.78 -23.28
N GLY A 329 9.00 1.27 -24.05
CA GLY A 329 9.16 0.95 -25.47
C GLY A 329 9.28 -0.56 -25.70
N ARG A 330 10.15 -1.25 -24.95
CA ARG A 330 10.28 -2.71 -25.00
C ARG A 330 8.95 -3.44 -24.72
N LEU A 331 8.20 -2.96 -23.71
CA LEU A 331 6.90 -3.56 -23.39
C LEU A 331 5.83 -3.22 -24.45
N LEU A 332 5.88 -2.08 -25.12
CA LEU A 332 4.95 -1.72 -26.19
C LEU A 332 5.18 -2.55 -27.44
N GLU A 333 6.44 -2.76 -27.84
CA GLU A 333 6.84 -3.48 -29.04
C GLU A 333 6.67 -5.00 -28.91
N ASP A 334 6.95 -5.57 -27.73
CA ASP A 334 7.00 -7.02 -27.53
C ASP A 334 5.86 -7.54 -26.64
N ALA A 335 4.78 -8.00 -27.27
CA ALA A 335 3.63 -8.61 -26.61
C ALA A 335 4.01 -9.93 -25.89
N ALA A 336 4.94 -10.71 -26.45
CA ALA A 336 5.38 -11.97 -25.84
C ALA A 336 6.16 -11.70 -24.55
N LEU A 337 6.98 -10.66 -24.54
CA LEU A 337 7.66 -10.17 -23.32
C LEU A 337 6.64 -9.78 -22.24
N ARG A 338 5.62 -8.97 -22.59
CA ARG A 338 4.55 -8.60 -21.66
C ARG A 338 3.89 -9.81 -21.02
N LEU A 339 3.48 -10.78 -21.83
CA LEU A 339 2.82 -12.01 -21.37
C LEU A 339 3.75 -12.84 -20.47
N ARG A 340 4.99 -13.03 -20.88
CA ARG A 340 5.98 -13.80 -20.12
C ARG A 340 6.24 -13.20 -18.73
N LEU A 341 6.48 -11.90 -18.66
CA LEU A 341 6.72 -11.20 -17.40
C LEU A 341 5.46 -11.17 -16.52
N GLY A 342 4.28 -10.89 -17.11
CA GLY A 342 3.01 -10.87 -16.41
C GLY A 342 2.63 -12.21 -15.80
N ASP A 343 2.81 -13.30 -16.54
CA ASP A 343 2.56 -14.66 -16.04
C ASP A 343 3.52 -15.04 -14.91
N ALA A 344 4.79 -14.66 -15.00
CA ALA A 344 5.75 -14.90 -13.95
C ALA A 344 5.40 -14.07 -12.69
N ALA A 345 4.99 -12.80 -12.86
CA ALA A 345 4.55 -11.93 -11.80
C ALA A 345 3.32 -12.49 -11.09
N ARG A 346 2.31 -12.94 -11.83
CA ARG A 346 1.10 -13.54 -11.28
C ARG A 346 1.40 -14.80 -10.46
N ARG A 347 2.18 -15.75 -11.01
CA ARG A 347 2.56 -16.96 -10.28
C ARG A 347 3.31 -16.66 -8.98
N ARG A 348 4.14 -15.62 -8.96
CA ARG A 348 4.83 -15.19 -7.74
C ARG A 348 3.85 -14.56 -6.74
N ALA A 349 2.94 -13.71 -7.19
CA ALA A 349 1.94 -13.08 -6.35
C ALA A 349 1.02 -14.11 -5.67
N GLU A 350 0.54 -15.09 -6.43
CA GLU A 350 -0.31 -16.19 -5.94
C GLU A 350 0.40 -17.07 -4.89
N ARG A 351 1.71 -17.19 -4.94
CA ARG A 351 2.51 -17.96 -3.99
C ARG A 351 2.90 -17.19 -2.74
N GLU A 352 3.25 -15.89 -2.88
CA GLU A 352 3.97 -15.15 -1.83
C GLU A 352 3.19 -13.97 -1.24
N PHE A 353 2.26 -13.37 -2.02
CA PHE A 353 1.64 -12.08 -1.66
C PHE A 353 0.12 -12.16 -1.51
N THR A 354 -0.42 -13.32 -1.14
CA THR A 354 -1.84 -13.46 -0.82
C THR A 354 -2.15 -12.86 0.55
N VAL A 355 -3.39 -12.43 0.75
CA VAL A 355 -3.86 -11.97 2.07
C VAL A 355 -3.71 -13.07 3.14
N ASP A 356 -3.90 -14.33 2.75
CA ASP A 356 -3.73 -15.47 3.65
C ASP A 356 -2.29 -15.62 4.14
N THR A 357 -1.31 -15.53 3.26
CA THR A 357 0.12 -15.55 3.61
C THR A 357 0.48 -14.42 4.59
N MET A 358 -0.03 -13.20 4.35
CA MET A 358 0.17 -12.07 5.25
C MET A 358 -0.47 -12.31 6.61
N VAL A 359 -1.71 -12.79 6.64
CA VAL A 359 -2.46 -13.03 7.88
C VAL A 359 -1.82 -14.16 8.70
N ASP A 360 -1.36 -15.25 8.08
CA ASP A 360 -0.63 -16.33 8.76
C ASP A 360 0.64 -15.77 9.46
N GLY A 361 1.34 -14.85 8.81
CA GLY A 361 2.46 -14.12 9.41
C GLY A 361 2.03 -13.34 10.66
N TYR A 362 0.93 -12.56 10.58
CA TYR A 362 0.42 -11.80 11.73
C TYR A 362 -0.12 -12.70 12.84
N MET A 363 -0.80 -13.80 12.52
CA MET A 363 -1.24 -14.78 13.51
C MET A 363 -0.07 -15.33 14.33
N SER A 364 1.04 -15.64 13.66
CA SER A 364 2.29 -16.04 14.34
C SER A 364 2.84 -14.92 15.23
N VAL A 365 2.76 -13.66 14.80
CA VAL A 365 3.17 -12.50 15.61
C VAL A 365 2.29 -12.36 16.85
N TYR A 366 0.97 -12.45 16.71
CA TYR A 366 0.03 -12.35 17.85
C TYR A 366 0.20 -13.47 18.85
N ALA A 367 0.34 -14.71 18.38
CA ALA A 367 0.59 -15.86 19.23
C ALA A 367 1.85 -15.68 20.09
N ASN A 368 2.94 -15.25 19.46
CA ASN A 368 4.20 -14.97 20.16
C ASN A 368 4.06 -13.78 21.13
N ALA A 369 3.24 -12.78 20.81
CA ALA A 369 3.02 -11.62 21.65
C ALA A 369 2.25 -11.97 22.92
N VAL A 370 1.20 -12.80 22.81
CA VAL A 370 0.40 -13.26 23.96
C VAL A 370 1.17 -14.27 24.81
N GLY A 371 1.98 -15.14 24.21
CA GLY A 371 2.79 -16.13 24.95
C GLY A 371 3.96 -15.52 25.75
N ARG A 372 4.24 -14.23 25.55
CA ARG A 372 5.28 -13.47 26.29
C ARG A 372 4.71 -12.54 27.36
N ALA A 373 3.38 -12.35 27.39
CA ALA A 373 2.67 -11.49 28.34
C ALA A 373 2.23 -12.32 29.57
#